data_b2154eeadc355de224413a7fdd1a703a
#
_entry.id   b2154eeadc355de224413a7fdd1a703a
#
_cell.length_a   1.000
_cell.length_b   1.000
_cell.length_c   1.000
_cell.angle_alpha   90.00
_cell.angle_beta   90.00
_cell.angle_gamma   90.00
#
_symmetry.space_group_name_H-M   'P 1'
#
loop_
_entity.id
_entity.type
_entity.pdbx_description
1 polymer ?
#
loop_
_entity_poly.entity_id
_entity_poly.type
_entity_poly.pdbx_seq_one_letter_code
_entity_poly.pdbx_strand_id
1 'polypeptide(L)'
;MQEEVGRIESIRNRITVVMMANLPVEVVTEILSRLSVKSVIRLRSTCKWWRSIIDTSHFILFHLNKSHTTVILRHRSYLYSLDLKSQEQNPVELSHPLMCYSNSIKVLGSSNGLLCISNVADDIALWNPFLRKHRILPADRFHRPQSSLFAARVYGFGHHSPSNDYKLLSITYFVDLQKRTFDSQVQLYTLKSDSWRNLPSMPYALCCARTMGVFVSGSLHWLVTRKLQPHEPDLIVAFDLTRETFHEVPLPVTVHGDFDMQVALLGGCLCVVEHRGTGFDVWVMRVYGSRDSWEKLFTLSENNNHHEMMGSGKLKYLRPLALDGDRVLFEHNRSKLGWYNLKTGDVSCVKIPAGIGNTIEGTVCVESLVPPTLLNLRDESQRQRLSQEKNRKK
;
A
#
# COMPACT_ATOMS: atom_id res chain seq x y z
N MET A 1 37.17 30.40 9.84
CA MET A 1 36.06 30.40 8.83
C MET A 1 35.06 29.26 9.03
N GLN A 2 35.45 27.98 9.06
CA GLN A 2 34.48 26.85 9.31
C GLN A 2 33.88 26.87 10.72
N GLU A 3 34.60 27.21 11.75
CA GLU A 3 34.07 27.34 13.12
C GLU A 3 33.08 28.50 13.28
N GLU A 4 33.33 29.60 12.57
CA GLU A 4 32.48 30.80 12.62
C GLU A 4 31.16 30.58 11.86
N VAL A 5 31.18 29.85 10.75
CA VAL A 5 29.97 29.39 10.03
C VAL A 5 29.13 28.45 10.88
N GLY A 6 29.74 27.48 11.57
CA GLY A 6 29.04 26.58 12.50
C GLY A 6 28.44 27.30 13.71
N ARG A 7 29.08 28.38 14.19
CA ARG A 7 28.57 29.21 15.30
C ARG A 7 27.38 30.06 14.86
N ILE A 8 27.43 30.62 13.65
CA ILE A 8 26.32 31.40 13.06
C ILE A 8 25.11 30.50 12.80
N GLU A 9 25.29 29.27 12.26
CA GLU A 9 24.22 28.30 12.10
C GLU A 9 23.62 27.86 13.43
N SER A 10 24.43 27.67 14.47
CA SER A 10 23.95 27.34 15.82
C SER A 10 23.12 28.47 16.44
N ILE A 11 23.55 29.73 16.25
CA ILE A 11 22.80 30.91 16.74
C ILE A 11 21.51 31.09 15.93
N ARG A 12 21.54 30.94 14.61
CA ARG A 12 20.36 31.00 13.75
C ARG A 12 19.33 29.95 14.10
N ASN A 13 19.77 28.72 14.38
CA ASN A 13 18.91 27.63 14.82
C ASN A 13 18.30 27.91 16.21
N ARG A 14 19.08 28.49 17.15
CA ARG A 14 18.57 28.89 18.48
C ARG A 14 17.53 30.02 18.38
N ILE A 15 17.77 31.03 17.56
CA ILE A 15 16.82 32.15 17.35
C ILE A 15 15.54 31.64 16.71
N THR A 16 15.63 30.78 15.70
CA THR A 16 14.46 30.19 15.05
C THR A 16 13.62 29.34 16.03
N VAL A 17 14.28 28.55 16.89
CA VAL A 17 13.60 27.76 17.93
C VAL A 17 12.92 28.64 18.97
N VAL A 18 13.56 29.74 19.40
CA VAL A 18 12.99 30.68 20.38
C VAL A 18 11.83 31.49 19.78
N MET A 19 11.92 31.91 18.51
CA MET A 19 10.81 32.59 17.84
C MET A 19 9.60 31.68 17.62
N MET A 20 9.82 30.39 17.27
CA MET A 20 8.73 29.43 17.10
C MET A 20 8.12 28.97 18.43
N ALA A 21 8.84 29.04 19.55
CA ALA A 21 8.30 28.73 20.87
C ALA A 21 7.21 29.72 21.35
N ASN A 22 7.12 30.89 20.70
CA ASN A 22 6.09 31.89 20.99
C ASN A 22 4.83 31.74 20.09
N LEU A 23 4.84 30.79 19.12
CA LEU A 23 3.67 30.53 18.30
C LEU A 23 2.72 29.55 19.02
N PRO A 24 1.38 29.72 18.83
CA PRO A 24 0.40 28.72 19.27
C PRO A 24 0.74 27.34 18.72
N VAL A 25 0.48 26.30 19.52
CA VAL A 25 0.80 24.91 19.14
C VAL A 25 0.08 24.48 17.87
N GLU A 26 -1.10 25.01 17.61
CA GLU A 26 -1.92 24.76 16.43
C GLU A 26 -1.24 25.25 15.16
N VAL A 27 -0.64 26.45 15.20
CA VAL A 27 0.09 27.05 14.06
C VAL A 27 1.34 26.24 13.76
N VAL A 28 2.08 25.84 14.81
CA VAL A 28 3.27 25.01 14.64
C VAL A 28 2.91 23.62 14.09
N THR A 29 1.85 23.01 14.59
CA THR A 29 1.32 21.74 14.10
C THR A 29 0.97 21.83 12.60
N GLU A 30 0.30 22.92 12.20
CA GLU A 30 -0.06 23.15 10.79
C GLU A 30 1.18 23.33 9.90
N ILE A 31 2.19 24.08 10.34
CA ILE A 31 3.45 24.26 9.60
C ILE A 31 4.20 22.92 9.48
N LEU A 32 4.37 22.21 10.59
CA LEU A 32 5.08 20.92 10.60
C LEU A 32 4.38 19.85 9.75
N SER A 33 3.05 19.86 9.70
CA SER A 33 2.27 18.88 8.93
C SER A 33 2.43 19.00 7.42
N ARG A 34 2.96 20.13 6.92
CA ARG A 34 3.24 20.37 5.48
C ARG A 34 4.65 19.96 5.08
N LEU A 35 5.49 19.59 6.04
CA LEU A 35 6.87 19.20 5.77
C LEU A 35 6.97 17.72 5.41
N SER A 36 7.98 17.35 4.62
CA SER A 36 8.29 15.94 4.37
C SER A 36 8.66 15.20 5.66
N VAL A 37 8.40 13.89 5.70
CA VAL A 37 8.77 13.03 6.84
C VAL A 37 10.23 13.20 7.24
N LYS A 38 11.14 13.28 6.26
CA LYS A 38 12.57 13.50 6.49
C LYS A 38 12.86 14.80 7.24
N SER A 39 12.17 15.89 6.88
CA SER A 39 12.30 17.19 7.55
C SER A 39 11.73 17.16 8.96
N VAL A 40 10.56 16.55 9.15
CA VAL A 40 9.92 16.40 10.47
C VAL A 40 10.81 15.57 11.41
N ILE A 41 11.42 14.48 10.96
CA ILE A 41 12.35 13.67 11.76
C ILE A 41 13.59 14.49 12.18
N ARG A 42 14.14 15.32 11.29
CA ARG A 42 15.24 16.22 11.63
C ARG A 42 14.83 17.22 12.71
N LEU A 43 13.68 17.86 12.56
CA LEU A 43 13.16 18.82 13.52
C LEU A 43 12.85 18.17 14.88
N ARG A 44 12.34 16.94 14.89
CA ARG A 44 12.13 16.13 16.11
C ARG A 44 13.41 15.99 16.94
N SER A 45 14.58 16.02 16.32
CA SER A 45 15.87 15.88 17.00
C SER A 45 16.42 17.20 17.51
N THR A 46 15.86 18.35 17.14
CA THR A 46 16.41 19.68 17.47
C THR A 46 16.04 20.15 18.87
N CYS A 47 14.82 19.92 19.34
CA CYS A 47 14.41 20.32 20.69
C CYS A 47 13.31 19.42 21.27
N LYS A 48 13.21 19.42 22.63
CA LYS A 48 12.23 18.62 23.37
C LYS A 48 10.78 19.02 23.08
N TRP A 49 10.53 20.31 22.84
CA TRP A 49 9.18 20.83 22.59
C TRP A 49 8.65 20.35 21.22
N TRP A 50 9.44 20.41 20.14
CA TRP A 50 9.05 19.89 18.84
C TRP A 50 8.83 18.38 18.89
N ARG A 51 9.74 17.68 19.61
CA ARG A 51 9.57 16.24 19.82
C ARG A 51 8.26 15.90 20.51
N SER A 52 7.84 16.69 21.53
CA SER A 52 6.59 16.44 22.24
C SER A 52 5.35 16.62 21.35
N ILE A 53 5.39 17.51 20.36
CA ILE A 53 4.31 17.68 19.36
C ILE A 53 4.34 16.53 18.33
N ILE A 54 5.52 16.29 17.74
CA ILE A 54 5.68 15.33 16.64
C ILE A 54 5.38 13.90 17.08
N ASP A 55 5.68 13.53 18.32
CA ASP A 55 5.48 12.19 18.87
C ASP A 55 4.01 11.92 19.27
N THR A 56 3.10 12.90 19.14
CA THR A 56 1.69 12.68 19.45
C THR A 56 1.01 11.89 18.35
N SER A 57 0.10 10.97 18.72
CA SER A 57 -0.71 10.24 17.76
C SER A 57 -1.57 11.18 16.90
N HIS A 58 -2.05 12.28 17.50
CA HIS A 58 -2.79 13.32 16.78
C HIS A 58 -1.95 13.93 15.65
N PHE A 59 -0.70 14.35 15.93
CA PHE A 59 0.17 14.91 14.90
C PHE A 59 0.50 13.88 13.81
N ILE A 60 0.81 12.64 14.18
CA ILE A 60 1.12 11.57 13.25
C ILE A 60 -0.03 11.34 12.25
N LEU A 61 -1.28 11.25 12.76
CA LEU A 61 -2.47 11.07 11.91
C LEU A 61 -2.78 12.32 11.08
N PHE A 62 -2.61 13.51 11.66
CA PHE A 62 -2.81 14.77 10.96
C PHE A 62 -1.80 14.96 9.80
N HIS A 63 -0.53 14.63 10.05
CA HIS A 63 0.52 14.62 9.03
C HIS A 63 0.24 13.59 7.94
N LEU A 64 -0.23 12.38 8.30
CA LEU A 64 -0.56 11.32 7.35
C LEU A 64 -1.60 11.79 6.32
N ASN A 65 -2.62 12.53 6.73
CA ASN A 65 -3.68 13.03 5.84
C ASN A 65 -3.17 14.07 4.82
N LYS A 66 -2.01 14.69 5.07
CA LYS A 66 -1.37 15.68 4.17
C LYS A 66 -0.16 15.12 3.44
N SER A 67 0.18 13.88 3.69
CA SER A 67 1.41 13.25 3.20
C SER A 67 1.38 12.97 1.71
N HIS A 68 2.56 12.97 1.13
CA HIS A 68 2.76 12.68 -0.28
C HIS A 68 2.76 11.18 -0.56
N THR A 69 2.27 10.83 -1.74
CA THR A 69 2.32 9.47 -2.27
C THR A 69 3.64 9.27 -3.01
N THR A 70 4.29 8.15 -2.74
CA THR A 70 5.49 7.68 -3.43
C THR A 70 5.25 6.28 -3.98
N VAL A 71 6.01 5.86 -4.97
CA VAL A 71 5.97 4.50 -5.50
C VAL A 71 7.18 3.72 -5.01
N ILE A 72 6.92 2.58 -4.43
CA ILE A 72 7.96 1.61 -4.10
C ILE A 72 8.07 0.64 -5.27
N LEU A 73 9.22 0.62 -5.91
CA LEU A 73 9.55 -0.31 -6.99
C LEU A 73 10.27 -1.51 -6.41
N ARG A 74 9.77 -2.69 -6.71
CA ARG A 74 10.42 -3.96 -6.38
C ARG A 74 11.10 -4.55 -7.61
N HIS A 75 12.36 -4.89 -7.45
CA HIS A 75 13.11 -5.71 -8.40
C HIS A 75 13.84 -6.83 -7.64
N ARG A 76 13.38 -8.08 -7.79
CA ARG A 76 13.92 -9.25 -7.07
C ARG A 76 13.93 -9.04 -5.53
N SER A 77 15.12 -8.90 -4.94
CA SER A 77 15.34 -8.66 -3.51
C SER A 77 15.46 -7.17 -3.16
N TYR A 78 15.46 -6.27 -4.12
CA TYR A 78 15.67 -4.85 -3.89
C TYR A 78 14.36 -4.07 -3.95
N LEU A 79 14.26 -3.06 -3.11
CA LEU A 79 13.18 -2.10 -3.07
C LEU A 79 13.75 -0.69 -3.30
N TYR A 80 13.08 0.09 -4.13
CA TYR A 80 13.47 1.47 -4.44
C TYR A 80 12.28 2.39 -4.20
N SER A 81 12.53 3.58 -3.66
CA SER A 81 11.53 4.64 -3.57
C SER A 81 11.65 5.56 -4.77
N LEU A 82 10.54 5.81 -5.45
CA LEU A 82 10.43 6.74 -6.56
C LEU A 82 9.48 7.87 -6.17
N ASP A 83 10.02 9.09 -6.07
CA ASP A 83 9.22 10.30 -5.89
C ASP A 83 8.64 10.74 -7.23
N LEU A 84 7.31 10.70 -7.34
CA LEU A 84 6.60 11.06 -8.57
C LEU A 84 6.58 12.57 -8.86
N LYS A 85 6.88 13.40 -7.86
CA LYS A 85 6.91 14.87 -7.98
C LYS A 85 8.29 15.42 -8.33
N SER A 86 9.34 14.63 -8.14
CA SER A 86 10.69 15.01 -8.48
C SER A 86 10.89 15.07 -10.00
N GLN A 87 11.48 16.15 -10.49
CA GLN A 87 11.79 16.28 -11.92
C GLN A 87 12.81 15.24 -12.40
N GLU A 88 13.75 14.85 -11.54
CA GLU A 88 14.79 13.90 -11.88
C GLU A 88 14.37 12.43 -11.76
N GLN A 89 13.26 12.14 -11.08
CA GLN A 89 12.69 10.79 -10.88
C GLN A 89 13.75 9.70 -10.62
N ASN A 90 14.79 10.02 -9.85
CA ASN A 90 15.85 9.08 -9.52
C ASN A 90 15.39 8.15 -8.38
N PRO A 91 15.25 6.83 -8.61
CA PRO A 91 14.89 5.90 -7.56
C PRO A 91 15.99 5.79 -6.50
N VAL A 92 15.59 5.80 -5.24
CA VAL A 92 16.49 5.65 -4.10
C VAL A 92 16.33 4.24 -3.53
N GLU A 93 17.44 3.50 -3.46
CA GLU A 93 17.43 2.16 -2.85
C GLU A 93 17.09 2.23 -1.37
N LEU A 94 16.25 1.29 -0.94
CA LEU A 94 15.75 1.19 0.43
C LEU A 94 16.30 -0.06 1.10
N SER A 95 16.97 0.11 2.24
CA SER A 95 17.41 -0.99 3.10
C SER A 95 16.24 -1.55 3.89
N HIS A 96 15.68 -2.67 3.45
CA HIS A 96 14.57 -3.33 4.13
C HIS A 96 15.05 -4.40 5.15
N PRO A 97 14.24 -4.73 6.18
CA PRO A 97 14.67 -5.60 7.29
C PRO A 97 14.86 -7.08 6.94
N LEU A 98 14.36 -7.53 5.78
CA LEU A 98 14.45 -8.92 5.33
C LEU A 98 15.57 -9.13 4.30
N MET A 99 16.57 -8.26 4.26
CA MET A 99 17.75 -8.40 3.40
C MET A 99 18.66 -9.52 3.94
N CYS A 100 18.28 -10.76 3.70
CA CYS A 100 19.14 -11.92 3.90
C CYS A 100 19.18 -12.71 2.60
N TYR A 101 20.39 -12.92 2.06
CA TYR A 101 20.61 -13.84 0.92
C TYR A 101 19.76 -13.52 -0.30
N SER A 102 20.22 -12.90 -1.33
CA SER A 102 19.71 -12.76 -2.71
C SER A 102 18.27 -13.25 -3.03
N ASN A 103 17.42 -13.41 -2.03
CA ASN A 103 16.10 -14.00 -2.09
C ASN A 103 15.05 -12.95 -2.47
N SER A 104 14.13 -13.34 -3.35
CA SER A 104 13.03 -12.50 -3.79
C SER A 104 12.17 -12.01 -2.62
N ILE A 105 11.92 -10.70 -2.56
CA ILE A 105 10.97 -10.06 -1.62
C ILE A 105 9.61 -9.95 -2.30
N LYS A 106 8.54 -10.13 -1.54
CA LYS A 106 7.17 -9.83 -1.95
C LYS A 106 6.64 -8.67 -1.10
N VAL A 107 5.91 -7.74 -1.74
CA VAL A 107 5.12 -6.74 -1.04
C VAL A 107 3.71 -7.29 -0.91
N LEU A 108 3.27 -7.56 0.32
CA LEU A 108 1.97 -8.15 0.64
C LEU A 108 0.86 -7.09 0.70
N GLY A 109 1.23 -5.82 0.89
CA GLY A 109 0.33 -4.69 0.90
C GLY A 109 0.96 -3.44 1.49
N SER A 110 0.26 -2.32 1.34
CA SER A 110 0.64 -1.00 1.87
C SER A 110 -0.58 -0.35 2.52
N SER A 111 -0.42 0.21 3.71
CA SER A 111 -1.47 0.96 4.40
C SER A 111 -0.87 1.99 5.35
N ASN A 112 -1.29 3.25 5.25
CA ASN A 112 -0.84 4.37 6.08
C ASN A 112 0.69 4.53 6.14
N GLY A 113 1.39 4.22 5.04
CA GLY A 113 2.85 4.29 4.95
C GLY A 113 3.60 3.12 5.58
N LEU A 114 2.89 2.12 6.08
CA LEU A 114 3.46 0.82 6.43
C LEU A 114 3.40 -0.11 5.22
N LEU A 115 4.51 -0.75 4.93
CA LEU A 115 4.61 -1.87 4.01
C LEU A 115 4.61 -3.18 4.79
N CYS A 116 3.80 -4.12 4.36
CA CYS A 116 3.91 -5.51 4.77
C CYS A 116 4.71 -6.25 3.70
N ILE A 117 5.86 -6.80 4.06
CA ILE A 117 6.77 -7.50 3.14
C ILE A 117 7.08 -8.90 3.65
N SER A 118 7.35 -9.83 2.72
CA SER A 118 7.81 -11.18 3.06
C SER A 118 8.97 -11.62 2.19
N ASN A 119 9.78 -12.54 2.69
CA ASN A 119 10.83 -13.24 1.95
C ASN A 119 10.37 -14.64 1.51
N VAL A 120 11.24 -15.40 0.87
CA VAL A 120 10.95 -16.78 0.43
C VAL A 120 10.93 -17.80 1.58
N ALA A 121 11.43 -17.45 2.76
CA ALA A 121 11.34 -18.26 3.97
C ALA A 121 10.03 -18.03 4.75
N ASP A 122 9.12 -17.26 4.18
CA ASP A 122 7.85 -16.83 4.80
C ASP A 122 8.03 -15.97 6.07
N ASP A 123 9.23 -15.37 6.29
CA ASP A 123 9.36 -14.32 7.29
C ASP A 123 8.59 -13.09 6.82
N ILE A 124 7.78 -12.52 7.69
CA ILE A 124 6.95 -11.36 7.39
C ILE A 124 7.37 -10.19 8.28
N ALA A 125 7.50 -9.01 7.69
CA ALA A 125 7.78 -7.78 8.40
C ALA A 125 6.77 -6.67 8.07
N LEU A 126 6.31 -5.96 9.10
CA LEU A 126 5.75 -4.62 8.97
C LEU A 126 6.89 -3.62 9.00
N TRP A 127 6.96 -2.75 8.02
CA TRP A 127 8.08 -1.83 7.85
C TRP A 127 7.64 -0.46 7.39
N ASN A 128 8.14 0.59 8.04
CA ASN A 128 8.04 1.95 7.56
C ASN A 128 9.39 2.36 6.95
N PRO A 129 9.50 2.50 5.62
CA PRO A 129 10.76 2.83 4.95
C PRO A 129 11.28 4.24 5.29
N PHE A 130 10.39 5.18 5.59
CA PHE A 130 10.73 6.56 5.88
C PHE A 130 11.28 6.73 7.30
N LEU A 131 10.75 5.96 8.26
CA LEU A 131 11.26 5.89 9.64
C LEU A 131 12.43 4.92 9.80
N ARG A 132 12.65 4.02 8.83
CA ARG A 132 13.57 2.88 8.91
C ARG A 132 13.28 1.99 10.13
N LYS A 133 12.02 1.89 10.54
CA LYS A 133 11.55 1.06 11.65
C LYS A 133 10.76 -0.11 11.13
N HIS A 134 10.95 -1.26 11.76
CA HIS A 134 10.25 -2.48 11.39
C HIS A 134 9.85 -3.30 12.61
N ARG A 135 8.98 -4.26 12.40
CA ARG A 135 8.59 -5.31 13.31
C ARG A 135 8.49 -6.60 12.52
N ILE A 136 9.20 -7.64 12.95
CA ILE A 136 9.04 -9.00 12.43
C ILE A 136 7.80 -9.60 13.08
N LEU A 137 6.93 -10.18 12.28
CA LEU A 137 5.71 -10.83 12.76
C LEU A 137 6.01 -12.27 13.23
N PRO A 138 5.23 -12.79 14.19
CA PRO A 138 5.34 -14.19 14.57
C PRO A 138 5.03 -15.09 13.37
N ALA A 139 5.70 -16.23 13.29
CA ALA A 139 5.52 -17.17 12.21
C ALA A 139 4.06 -17.65 12.12
N ASP A 140 3.54 -17.65 10.90
CA ASP A 140 2.25 -18.22 10.55
C ASP A 140 2.36 -19.75 10.56
N ARG A 141 1.61 -20.43 11.42
CA ARG A 141 1.57 -21.88 11.52
C ARG A 141 0.43 -22.44 10.68
N PHE A 142 0.69 -22.76 9.43
CA PHE A 142 -0.29 -23.48 8.63
C PHE A 142 -0.02 -24.98 8.57
N HIS A 143 -1.08 -25.77 8.50
CA HIS A 143 -0.99 -27.21 8.35
C HIS A 143 -1.33 -27.58 6.91
N ARG A 144 -0.34 -28.15 6.21
CA ARG A 144 -0.56 -28.66 4.85
C ARG A 144 -1.30 -30.00 4.94
N PRO A 145 -2.48 -30.15 4.32
CA PRO A 145 -3.14 -31.44 4.22
C PRO A 145 -2.25 -32.41 3.43
N GLN A 146 -2.16 -33.65 3.90
CA GLN A 146 -1.31 -34.68 3.26
C GLN A 146 -1.72 -35.00 1.82
N SER A 147 -2.97 -34.76 1.45
CA SER A 147 -3.57 -35.08 0.15
C SER A 147 -3.50 -33.95 -0.88
N SER A 148 -3.04 -32.74 -0.54
CA SER A 148 -3.03 -31.61 -1.47
C SER A 148 -1.84 -31.66 -2.42
N LEU A 149 -2.13 -31.69 -3.73
CA LEU A 149 -1.11 -31.68 -4.78
C LEU A 149 -0.50 -30.30 -5.01
N PHE A 150 -1.30 -29.23 -4.81
CA PHE A 150 -0.86 -27.86 -5.01
C PHE A 150 -1.34 -26.98 -3.85
N ALA A 151 -0.46 -26.12 -3.38
CA ALA A 151 -0.81 -25.10 -2.39
C ALA A 151 -0.29 -23.73 -2.86
N ALA A 152 -1.16 -22.74 -2.80
CA ALA A 152 -0.80 -21.34 -3.03
C ALA A 152 -1.20 -20.49 -1.83
N ARG A 153 -0.40 -19.47 -1.50
CA ARG A 153 -0.70 -18.55 -0.42
C ARG A 153 -0.77 -17.13 -0.94
N VAL A 154 -1.86 -16.45 -0.62
CA VAL A 154 -2.07 -15.04 -0.88
C VAL A 154 -2.30 -14.29 0.43
N TYR A 155 -2.03 -13.00 0.40
CA TYR A 155 -2.17 -12.14 1.56
C TYR A 155 -2.97 -10.91 1.22
N GLY A 156 -3.54 -10.28 2.25
CA GLY A 156 -4.11 -8.94 2.17
C GLY A 156 -3.79 -8.18 3.45
N PHE A 157 -3.29 -6.95 3.30
CA PHE A 157 -2.89 -6.10 4.42
C PHE A 157 -3.69 -4.80 4.42
N GLY A 158 -4.24 -4.43 5.58
CA GLY A 158 -5.03 -3.21 5.73
C GLY A 158 -5.07 -2.67 7.14
N HIS A 159 -5.51 -1.40 7.26
CA HIS A 159 -5.75 -0.72 8.53
C HIS A 159 -7.23 -0.77 8.90
N HIS A 160 -7.52 -1.31 10.08
CA HIS A 160 -8.86 -1.32 10.67
C HIS A 160 -9.07 -0.07 11.50
N SER A 161 -9.68 0.96 10.90
CA SER A 161 -9.86 2.28 11.51
C SER A 161 -10.63 2.26 12.83
N PRO A 162 -11.76 1.50 13.00
CA PRO A 162 -12.51 1.49 14.24
C PRO A 162 -11.70 1.04 15.47
N SER A 163 -10.80 0.07 15.31
CA SER A 163 -9.93 -0.37 16.39
C SER A 163 -8.55 0.28 16.35
N ASN A 164 -8.22 1.09 15.33
CA ASN A 164 -6.89 1.59 15.06
C ASN A 164 -5.84 0.47 15.13
N ASP A 165 -6.05 -0.58 14.32
CA ASP A 165 -5.23 -1.78 14.28
C ASP A 165 -4.82 -2.12 12.86
N TYR A 166 -3.69 -2.79 12.68
CA TYR A 166 -3.28 -3.33 11.40
C TYR A 166 -3.54 -4.82 11.35
N LYS A 167 -4.17 -5.25 10.27
CA LYS A 167 -4.58 -6.63 10.06
C LYS A 167 -3.94 -7.19 8.80
N LEU A 168 -3.41 -8.42 8.90
CA LEU A 168 -2.87 -9.18 7.77
C LEU A 168 -3.66 -10.48 7.66
N LEU A 169 -4.39 -10.64 6.56
CA LEU A 169 -5.08 -11.86 6.21
C LEU A 169 -4.17 -12.75 5.38
N SER A 170 -4.03 -14.02 5.76
CA SER A 170 -3.36 -15.08 5.01
C SER A 170 -4.40 -16.08 4.55
N ILE A 171 -4.46 -16.36 3.24
CA ILE A 171 -5.32 -17.40 2.67
C ILE A 171 -4.39 -18.41 2.00
N THR A 172 -4.28 -19.60 2.60
CA THR A 172 -3.59 -20.72 2.01
C THR A 172 -4.61 -21.60 1.31
N TYR A 173 -4.43 -21.76 0.02
CA TYR A 173 -5.36 -22.41 -0.87
C TYR A 173 -4.81 -23.76 -1.32
N PHE A 174 -5.61 -24.81 -1.20
CA PHE A 174 -5.26 -26.19 -1.53
C PHE A 174 -6.13 -26.67 -2.68
N VAL A 175 -5.52 -27.19 -3.74
CA VAL A 175 -6.23 -27.73 -4.90
C VAL A 175 -5.93 -29.21 -5.05
N ASP A 176 -6.96 -30.01 -5.13
CA ASP A 176 -6.90 -31.40 -5.57
C ASP A 176 -7.35 -31.49 -7.03
N LEU A 177 -6.37 -31.58 -7.95
CA LEU A 177 -6.64 -31.60 -9.39
C LEU A 177 -7.34 -32.88 -9.83
N GLN A 178 -7.19 -33.99 -9.09
CA GLN A 178 -7.83 -35.25 -9.44
C GLN A 178 -9.32 -35.24 -9.11
N LYS A 179 -9.66 -34.74 -7.92
CA LYS A 179 -11.04 -34.61 -7.47
C LYS A 179 -11.73 -33.34 -7.96
N ARG A 180 -10.97 -32.40 -8.57
CA ARG A 180 -11.45 -31.06 -8.96
C ARG A 180 -12.13 -30.32 -7.78
N THR A 181 -11.52 -30.46 -6.61
CA THR A 181 -11.97 -29.79 -5.37
C THR A 181 -10.92 -28.82 -4.89
N PHE A 182 -11.35 -27.84 -4.14
CA PHE A 182 -10.46 -26.91 -3.46
C PHE A 182 -10.88 -26.76 -1.99
N ASP A 183 -9.94 -26.41 -1.18
CA ASP A 183 -10.12 -26.01 0.22
C ASP A 183 -9.22 -24.83 0.54
N SER A 184 -9.54 -24.09 1.59
CA SER A 184 -8.75 -22.95 2.00
C SER A 184 -8.60 -22.88 3.51
N GLN A 185 -7.42 -22.51 3.96
CA GLN A 185 -7.13 -22.17 5.35
C GLN A 185 -6.93 -20.67 5.45
N VAL A 186 -7.75 -20.01 6.25
CA VAL A 186 -7.74 -18.57 6.43
C VAL A 186 -7.26 -18.23 7.82
N GLN A 187 -6.25 -17.38 7.91
CA GLN A 187 -5.68 -16.90 9.17
C GLN A 187 -5.59 -15.39 9.17
N LEU A 188 -5.90 -14.79 10.31
CA LEU A 188 -5.83 -13.36 10.53
C LEU A 188 -4.83 -13.03 11.62
N TYR A 189 -3.83 -12.24 11.27
CA TYR A 189 -2.96 -11.58 12.23
C TYR A 189 -3.50 -10.21 12.59
N THR A 190 -3.43 -9.84 13.87
CA THR A 190 -3.74 -8.51 14.36
C THR A 190 -2.54 -7.95 15.13
N LEU A 191 -2.14 -6.72 14.81
CA LEU A 191 -0.97 -6.09 15.43
C LEU A 191 -1.17 -5.86 16.94
N LYS A 192 -2.43 -5.63 17.37
CA LYS A 192 -2.78 -5.45 18.78
C LYS A 192 -2.51 -6.67 19.64
N SER A 193 -2.91 -7.84 19.15
CA SER A 193 -2.73 -9.10 19.89
C SER A 193 -1.38 -9.74 19.61
N ASP A 194 -0.65 -9.28 18.58
CA ASP A 194 0.59 -9.86 18.07
C ASP A 194 0.50 -11.37 17.82
N SER A 195 -0.63 -11.79 17.29
CA SER A 195 -0.92 -13.21 17.13
C SER A 195 -1.80 -13.50 15.91
N TRP A 196 -1.63 -14.71 15.38
CA TRP A 196 -2.46 -15.27 14.35
C TRP A 196 -3.65 -16.03 14.96
N ARG A 197 -4.79 -15.98 14.30
CA ARG A 197 -5.95 -16.80 14.62
C ARG A 197 -6.60 -17.37 13.36
N ASN A 198 -7.14 -18.57 13.45
CA ASN A 198 -7.88 -19.20 12.37
C ASN A 198 -9.25 -18.56 12.19
N LEU A 199 -9.68 -18.45 10.95
CA LEU A 199 -11.00 -18.02 10.54
C LEU A 199 -11.69 -19.14 9.74
N PRO A 200 -13.02 -19.05 9.52
CA PRO A 200 -13.71 -19.91 8.58
C PRO A 200 -13.09 -19.88 7.19
N SER A 201 -13.09 -20.99 6.48
CA SER A 201 -12.57 -21.12 5.14
C SER A 201 -13.29 -20.19 4.15
N MET A 202 -12.58 -19.77 3.11
CA MET A 202 -13.14 -19.00 2.00
C MET A 202 -13.82 -19.95 1.00
N PRO A 203 -15.12 -19.78 0.72
CA PRO A 203 -15.88 -20.73 -0.09
C PRO A 203 -15.72 -20.54 -1.60
N TYR A 204 -14.72 -19.74 -2.03
CA TYR A 204 -14.47 -19.38 -3.42
C TYR A 204 -13.08 -19.80 -3.87
N ALA A 205 -12.91 -20.13 -5.14
CA ALA A 205 -11.64 -20.42 -5.76
C ALA A 205 -10.95 -19.14 -6.24
N LEU A 206 -9.68 -18.95 -5.88
CA LEU A 206 -8.87 -17.81 -6.37
C LEU A 206 -8.57 -17.97 -7.86
N CYS A 207 -8.92 -16.98 -8.67
CA CYS A 207 -8.60 -16.97 -10.12
C CYS A 207 -7.10 -16.82 -10.36
N CYS A 208 -6.39 -16.10 -9.46
CA CYS A 208 -4.94 -15.93 -9.57
C CYS A 208 -4.27 -16.13 -8.20
N ALA A 209 -3.51 -17.19 -8.07
CA ALA A 209 -2.79 -17.55 -6.85
C ALA A 209 -1.59 -16.66 -6.50
N ARG A 210 -1.34 -15.61 -7.28
CA ARG A 210 -0.21 -14.68 -7.09
C ARG A 210 -0.65 -13.26 -6.75
N THR A 211 -1.95 -12.98 -6.73
CA THR A 211 -2.49 -11.64 -6.52
C THR A 211 -2.66 -11.38 -5.02
N MET A 212 -2.03 -10.33 -4.51
CA MET A 212 -2.27 -9.87 -3.14
C MET A 212 -3.62 -9.16 -3.06
N GLY A 213 -4.26 -9.24 -1.90
CA GLY A 213 -5.54 -8.58 -1.67
C GLY A 213 -5.43 -7.06 -1.72
N VAL A 214 -6.36 -6.42 -2.41
CA VAL A 214 -6.42 -4.96 -2.58
C VAL A 214 -7.26 -4.37 -1.46
N PHE A 215 -6.67 -3.49 -0.65
CA PHE A 215 -7.35 -2.85 0.46
C PHE A 215 -8.11 -1.60 0.00
N VAL A 216 -9.44 -1.64 0.09
CA VAL A 216 -10.36 -0.55 -0.25
C VAL A 216 -11.52 -0.52 0.75
N SER A 217 -11.94 0.65 1.20
CA SER A 217 -13.15 0.86 2.03
C SER A 217 -13.26 -0.09 3.22
N GLY A 218 -12.14 -0.37 3.91
CA GLY A 218 -12.12 -1.24 5.09
C GLY A 218 -12.14 -2.73 4.80
N SER A 219 -12.05 -3.14 3.53
CA SER A 219 -12.09 -4.53 3.09
C SER A 219 -10.93 -4.89 2.17
N LEU A 220 -10.57 -6.17 2.12
CA LEU A 220 -9.55 -6.74 1.24
C LEU A 220 -10.23 -7.51 0.10
N HIS A 221 -9.79 -7.29 -1.15
CA HIS A 221 -10.50 -7.75 -2.35
C HIS A 221 -9.64 -8.67 -3.21
N TRP A 222 -10.26 -9.73 -3.75
CA TRP A 222 -9.68 -10.67 -4.72
C TRP A 222 -10.68 -11.03 -5.80
N LEU A 223 -10.19 -11.35 -7.00
CA LEU A 223 -10.98 -12.01 -8.03
C LEU A 223 -11.05 -13.50 -7.75
N VAL A 224 -12.27 -14.03 -7.78
CA VAL A 224 -12.55 -15.43 -7.46
C VAL A 224 -13.59 -16.01 -8.41
N THR A 225 -13.72 -17.33 -8.39
CA THR A 225 -14.80 -18.08 -9.06
C THR A 225 -15.50 -19.00 -8.07
N ARG A 226 -16.78 -19.26 -8.30
CA ARG A 226 -17.57 -20.23 -7.52
C ARG A 226 -17.23 -21.67 -7.85
N LYS A 227 -16.65 -21.94 -9.00
CA LYS A 227 -16.29 -23.27 -9.48
C LYS A 227 -14.84 -23.32 -9.88
N LEU A 228 -14.17 -24.46 -9.70
CA LEU A 228 -12.85 -24.72 -10.23
C LEU A 228 -12.93 -24.84 -11.77
N GLN A 229 -13.16 -23.72 -12.44
CA GLN A 229 -12.99 -23.60 -13.89
C GLN A 229 -11.79 -22.73 -14.17
N PRO A 230 -10.89 -23.13 -15.06
CA PRO A 230 -9.71 -22.33 -15.36
C PRO A 230 -10.14 -21.01 -16.01
N HIS A 231 -9.69 -19.91 -15.43
CA HIS A 231 -9.54 -18.58 -16.04
C HIS A 231 -10.76 -17.64 -16.13
N GLU A 232 -11.93 -17.95 -15.57
CA GLU A 232 -13.06 -17.02 -15.60
C GLU A 232 -13.38 -16.50 -14.18
N PRO A 233 -13.04 -15.25 -13.84
CA PRO A 233 -13.50 -14.65 -12.60
C PRO A 233 -15.01 -14.37 -12.67
N ASP A 234 -15.78 -14.95 -11.76
CA ASP A 234 -17.24 -14.74 -11.67
C ASP A 234 -17.60 -13.52 -10.85
N LEU A 235 -16.73 -13.16 -9.89
CA LEU A 235 -17.02 -12.11 -8.90
C LEU A 235 -15.76 -11.62 -8.20
N ILE A 236 -15.93 -10.52 -7.50
CA ILE A 236 -14.97 -10.04 -6.49
C ILE A 236 -15.44 -10.54 -5.13
N VAL A 237 -14.58 -11.18 -4.37
CA VAL A 237 -14.81 -11.42 -2.95
C VAL A 237 -14.09 -10.34 -2.13
N ALA A 238 -14.77 -9.80 -1.13
CA ALA A 238 -14.22 -8.88 -0.16
C ALA A 238 -14.22 -9.50 1.24
N PHE A 239 -13.13 -9.33 1.97
CA PHE A 239 -13.04 -9.65 3.39
C PHE A 239 -13.14 -8.35 4.20
N ASP A 240 -14.26 -8.19 4.91
CA ASP A 240 -14.52 -7.03 5.78
C ASP A 240 -13.66 -7.13 7.06
N LEU A 241 -12.76 -6.15 7.27
CA LEU A 241 -11.88 -6.14 8.43
C LEU A 241 -12.61 -5.89 9.76
N THR A 242 -13.85 -5.38 9.72
CA THR A 242 -14.67 -5.12 10.91
C THR A 242 -15.47 -6.34 11.31
N ARG A 243 -16.22 -6.92 10.35
CA ARG A 243 -17.06 -8.09 10.56
C ARG A 243 -16.27 -9.39 10.54
N GLU A 244 -15.09 -9.36 9.90
CA GLU A 244 -14.19 -10.49 9.68
C GLU A 244 -14.87 -11.65 8.92
N THR A 245 -15.66 -11.28 7.94
CA THR A 245 -16.40 -12.18 7.06
C THR A 245 -16.17 -11.85 5.60
N PHE A 246 -16.29 -12.88 4.77
CA PHE A 246 -16.28 -12.71 3.31
C PHE A 246 -17.68 -12.31 2.82
N HIS A 247 -17.73 -11.42 1.84
CA HIS A 247 -18.93 -11.05 1.10
C HIS A 247 -18.62 -10.80 -0.37
N GLU A 248 -19.62 -10.89 -1.22
CA GLU A 248 -19.49 -10.67 -2.66
C GLU A 248 -19.59 -9.18 -3.00
N VAL A 249 -18.76 -8.74 -3.94
CA VAL A 249 -18.82 -7.41 -4.55
C VAL A 249 -19.07 -7.61 -6.05
N PRO A 250 -20.10 -6.96 -6.61
CA PRO A 250 -20.48 -7.20 -8.01
C PRO A 250 -19.42 -6.66 -8.98
N LEU A 251 -19.18 -7.40 -10.07
CA LEU A 251 -18.42 -6.94 -11.23
C LEU A 251 -19.24 -5.94 -12.09
N PRO A 252 -18.59 -5.13 -12.94
CA PRO A 252 -19.28 -4.32 -13.95
C PRO A 252 -20.18 -5.18 -14.85
N VAL A 253 -21.34 -4.67 -15.23
CA VAL A 253 -22.35 -5.42 -16.03
C VAL A 253 -21.83 -5.84 -17.42
N THR A 254 -20.94 -5.04 -18.00
CA THR A 254 -20.41 -5.22 -19.36
C THR A 254 -19.21 -6.16 -19.45
N VAL A 255 -18.74 -6.63 -18.30
CA VAL A 255 -17.61 -7.55 -18.22
C VAL A 255 -18.14 -8.96 -18.25
N HIS A 256 -18.10 -9.61 -19.42
CA HIS A 256 -18.51 -10.99 -19.64
C HIS A 256 -17.42 -11.74 -20.40
N GLY A 257 -17.04 -12.92 -19.91
CA GLY A 257 -16.31 -13.93 -20.66
C GLY A 257 -14.80 -14.02 -20.38
N ASP A 258 -14.11 -14.75 -21.22
CA ASP A 258 -12.74 -15.28 -21.17
C ASP A 258 -11.60 -14.26 -21.09
N PHE A 259 -11.76 -13.18 -20.32
CA PHE A 259 -10.76 -12.11 -20.23
C PHE A 259 -9.96 -12.17 -18.95
N ASP A 260 -8.64 -11.98 -19.07
CA ASP A 260 -7.77 -11.74 -17.92
C ASP A 260 -8.20 -10.45 -17.23
N MET A 261 -8.55 -10.57 -15.95
CA MET A 261 -8.95 -9.45 -15.11
C MET A 261 -8.05 -9.33 -13.90
N GLN A 262 -7.97 -8.13 -13.35
CA GLN A 262 -7.32 -7.88 -12.06
C GLN A 262 -8.03 -6.78 -11.29
N VAL A 263 -7.99 -6.87 -9.96
CA VAL A 263 -8.42 -5.78 -9.07
C VAL A 263 -7.25 -4.88 -8.72
N ALA A 264 -7.53 -3.59 -8.56
CA ALA A 264 -6.58 -2.57 -8.14
C ALA A 264 -7.27 -1.51 -7.27
N LEU A 265 -6.46 -0.63 -6.68
CA LEU A 265 -6.90 0.59 -6.01
C LEU A 265 -6.51 1.78 -6.88
N LEU A 266 -7.45 2.65 -7.20
CA LEU A 266 -7.17 3.89 -7.93
C LEU A 266 -8.00 5.06 -7.38
N GLY A 267 -7.34 6.11 -6.92
CA GLY A 267 -8.02 7.28 -6.38
C GLY A 267 -8.93 6.99 -5.19
N GLY A 268 -8.62 6.00 -4.36
CA GLY A 268 -9.45 5.56 -3.24
C GLY A 268 -10.60 4.61 -3.63
N CYS A 269 -10.84 4.39 -4.92
CA CYS A 269 -11.91 3.52 -5.43
C CYS A 269 -11.39 2.13 -5.78
N LEU A 270 -12.26 1.12 -5.63
CA LEU A 270 -12.03 -0.21 -6.18
C LEU A 270 -12.02 -0.12 -7.72
N CYS A 271 -11.04 -0.74 -8.31
CA CYS A 271 -10.81 -0.71 -9.75
C CYS A 271 -10.73 -2.14 -10.30
N VAL A 272 -11.31 -2.36 -11.48
CA VAL A 272 -11.14 -3.57 -12.27
C VAL A 272 -10.46 -3.21 -13.59
N VAL A 273 -9.44 -3.95 -13.94
CA VAL A 273 -8.77 -3.86 -15.22
C VAL A 273 -9.10 -5.12 -16.00
N GLU A 274 -9.69 -4.93 -17.18
CA GLU A 274 -10.10 -5.99 -18.10
C GLU A 274 -9.20 -5.98 -19.33
N HIS A 275 -8.57 -7.10 -19.67
CA HIS A 275 -7.75 -7.25 -20.89
C HIS A 275 -8.59 -7.77 -22.03
N ARG A 276 -8.75 -6.99 -23.11
CA ARG A 276 -9.58 -7.31 -24.28
C ARG A 276 -8.77 -7.64 -25.55
N GLY A 277 -7.73 -8.45 -25.41
CA GLY A 277 -6.94 -8.88 -26.58
C GLY A 277 -6.12 -7.78 -27.26
N THR A 278 -6.72 -6.62 -27.59
CA THR A 278 -6.08 -5.47 -28.23
C THR A 278 -5.86 -4.27 -27.30
N GLY A 279 -6.21 -4.41 -26.02
CA GLY A 279 -6.07 -3.33 -25.06
C GLY A 279 -6.65 -3.65 -23.70
N PHE A 280 -6.68 -2.64 -22.83
CA PHE A 280 -7.20 -2.73 -21.47
C PHE A 280 -8.29 -1.70 -21.24
N ASP A 281 -9.41 -2.15 -20.67
CA ASP A 281 -10.44 -1.29 -20.10
C ASP A 281 -10.22 -1.17 -18.62
N VAL A 282 -10.22 0.06 -18.10
CA VAL A 282 -10.07 0.37 -16.69
C VAL A 282 -11.40 0.89 -16.14
N TRP A 283 -11.98 0.13 -15.20
CA TRP A 283 -13.25 0.43 -14.56
C TRP A 283 -13.04 0.84 -13.10
N VAL A 284 -13.79 1.81 -12.61
CA VAL A 284 -13.77 2.26 -11.21
C VAL A 284 -15.16 2.21 -10.60
N MET A 285 -15.27 1.73 -9.37
CA MET A 285 -16.51 1.72 -8.60
C MET A 285 -16.62 3.03 -7.82
N ARG A 286 -17.49 3.96 -8.23
CA ARG A 286 -17.64 5.28 -7.61
C ARG A 286 -18.31 5.23 -6.23
N VAL A 287 -19.26 4.33 -6.07
CA VAL A 287 -19.94 4.07 -4.79
C VAL A 287 -19.69 2.62 -4.40
N TYR A 288 -18.92 2.41 -3.36
CA TYR A 288 -18.50 1.08 -2.94
C TYR A 288 -19.70 0.15 -2.70
N GLY A 289 -19.65 -1.05 -3.30
CA GLY A 289 -20.66 -2.08 -3.22
C GLY A 289 -21.87 -1.91 -4.17
N SER A 290 -21.97 -0.76 -4.87
CA SER A 290 -23.06 -0.52 -5.83
C SER A 290 -22.64 -0.94 -7.24
N ARG A 291 -23.34 -1.91 -7.82
CA ARG A 291 -23.09 -2.40 -9.18
C ARG A 291 -23.24 -1.31 -10.24
N ASP A 292 -24.23 -0.47 -10.09
CA ASP A 292 -24.55 0.58 -11.06
C ASP A 292 -23.58 1.76 -11.01
N SER A 293 -22.70 1.78 -10.01
CA SER A 293 -21.67 2.83 -9.86
C SER A 293 -20.37 2.53 -10.59
N TRP A 294 -20.27 1.39 -11.28
CA TRP A 294 -19.14 1.11 -12.13
C TRP A 294 -19.12 2.03 -13.33
N GLU A 295 -18.01 2.72 -13.52
CA GLU A 295 -17.75 3.63 -14.61
C GLU A 295 -16.45 3.24 -15.31
N LYS A 296 -16.47 3.19 -16.66
CA LYS A 296 -15.26 3.04 -17.44
C LYS A 296 -14.48 4.36 -17.40
N LEU A 297 -13.31 4.31 -16.80
CA LEU A 297 -12.47 5.50 -16.66
C LEU A 297 -11.70 5.81 -17.94
N PHE A 298 -11.09 4.79 -18.56
CA PHE A 298 -10.39 4.91 -19.84
C PHE A 298 -10.16 3.54 -20.47
N THR A 299 -9.79 3.57 -21.76
CA THR A 299 -9.31 2.40 -22.51
C THR A 299 -7.89 2.69 -23.00
N LEU A 300 -6.97 1.77 -22.75
CA LEU A 300 -5.63 1.81 -23.31
C LEU A 300 -5.53 0.76 -24.42
N SER A 301 -5.47 1.20 -25.70
CA SER A 301 -5.42 0.34 -26.88
C SER A 301 -4.01 0.26 -27.45
N GLU A 302 -3.62 -0.91 -27.99
CA GLU A 302 -2.37 -1.11 -28.73
C GLU A 302 -2.29 -0.27 -30.01
N ASN A 303 -3.43 0.07 -30.60
CA ASN A 303 -3.51 0.75 -31.91
C ASN A 303 -3.33 2.28 -31.85
N ASN A 304 -3.37 2.89 -30.70
CA ASN A 304 -3.08 4.30 -30.55
C ASN A 304 -1.55 4.49 -30.63
N ASN A 305 -1.05 5.55 -31.28
CA ASN A 305 0.35 5.91 -31.58
C ASN A 305 1.37 5.81 -30.39
N HIS A 306 1.10 4.93 -29.45
CA HIS A 306 1.91 4.71 -28.24
C HIS A 306 3.05 3.69 -28.45
N HIS A 307 3.23 3.17 -29.69
CA HIS A 307 4.21 2.14 -30.06
C HIS A 307 5.67 2.53 -29.72
N GLU A 308 6.04 3.79 -29.89
CA GLU A 308 7.40 4.24 -29.57
C GLU A 308 7.71 4.19 -28.06
N MET A 309 6.67 4.34 -27.23
CA MET A 309 6.83 4.43 -25.78
C MET A 309 6.71 3.10 -25.07
N MET A 310 5.87 2.20 -25.59
CA MET A 310 5.62 0.90 -24.98
C MET A 310 6.59 -0.20 -25.45
N GLY A 311 7.35 0.04 -26.54
CA GLY A 311 8.21 -0.96 -27.17
C GLY A 311 7.41 -1.96 -28.03
N SER A 312 8.09 -2.73 -28.87
CA SER A 312 7.49 -3.69 -29.82
C SER A 312 6.80 -4.92 -29.22
N GLY A 313 6.54 -4.94 -27.92
CA GLY A 313 5.90 -6.07 -27.24
C GLY A 313 4.40 -5.88 -27.07
N LYS A 314 3.63 -6.98 -27.24
CA LYS A 314 2.19 -7.00 -26.94
C LYS A 314 1.91 -6.55 -25.50
N LEU A 315 0.84 -5.80 -25.32
CA LEU A 315 0.35 -5.36 -24.04
C LEU A 315 -0.29 -6.56 -23.31
N LYS A 316 0.43 -7.16 -22.35
CA LYS A 316 -0.01 -8.37 -21.62
C LYS A 316 -0.46 -8.10 -20.19
N TYR A 317 -0.09 -6.95 -19.65
CA TYR A 317 -0.35 -6.62 -18.24
C TYR A 317 -0.39 -5.11 -18.06
N LEU A 318 -1.45 -4.63 -17.43
CA LEU A 318 -1.64 -3.23 -17.02
C LEU A 318 -2.16 -3.20 -15.60
N ARG A 319 -1.52 -2.41 -14.72
CA ARG A 319 -2.03 -2.16 -13.38
C ARG A 319 -1.98 -0.66 -13.06
N PRO A 320 -3.12 0.00 -12.85
CA PRO A 320 -3.14 1.37 -12.34
C PRO A 320 -2.59 1.40 -10.91
N LEU A 321 -1.80 2.44 -10.59
CA LEU A 321 -1.12 2.60 -9.32
C LEU A 321 -1.60 3.83 -8.57
N ALA A 322 -1.63 4.98 -9.23
CA ALA A 322 -1.95 6.26 -8.60
C ALA A 322 -2.72 7.17 -9.54
N LEU A 323 -3.55 8.05 -8.97
CA LEU A 323 -4.22 9.15 -9.66
C LEU A 323 -3.62 10.46 -9.14
N ASP A 324 -3.13 11.31 -10.05
CA ASP A 324 -2.61 12.66 -9.77
C ASP A 324 -3.27 13.67 -10.70
N GLY A 325 -4.31 14.33 -10.20
CA GLY A 325 -5.17 15.19 -10.99
C GLY A 325 -5.85 14.39 -12.13
N ASP A 326 -5.57 14.79 -13.37
CA ASP A 326 -6.10 14.14 -14.58
C ASP A 326 -5.15 13.05 -15.13
N ARG A 327 -4.13 12.65 -14.38
CA ARG A 327 -3.15 11.65 -14.84
C ARG A 327 -3.22 10.38 -14.00
N VAL A 328 -3.24 9.25 -14.67
CA VAL A 328 -3.16 7.91 -14.04
C VAL A 328 -1.76 7.35 -14.24
N LEU A 329 -1.05 7.08 -13.14
CA LEU A 329 0.16 6.29 -13.17
C LEU A 329 -0.21 4.81 -13.29
N PHE A 330 0.40 4.11 -14.22
CA PHE A 330 0.19 2.68 -14.40
C PHE A 330 1.51 1.92 -14.57
N GLU A 331 1.50 0.68 -14.17
CA GLU A 331 2.54 -0.32 -14.44
C GLU A 331 2.16 -1.11 -15.68
N HIS A 332 3.12 -1.31 -16.55
CA HIS A 332 2.95 -2.00 -17.82
C HIS A 332 3.91 -3.18 -17.95
N ASN A 333 3.38 -4.36 -18.29
CA ASN A 333 4.14 -5.61 -18.49
C ASN A 333 5.16 -5.93 -17.38
N ARG A 334 4.94 -5.44 -16.15
CA ARG A 334 5.86 -5.58 -15.02
C ARG A 334 7.30 -5.13 -15.33
N SER A 335 7.45 -4.15 -16.20
CA SER A 335 8.75 -3.68 -16.68
C SER A 335 8.86 -2.17 -16.81
N LYS A 336 7.76 -1.48 -16.97
CA LYS A 336 7.72 -0.05 -17.21
C LYS A 336 6.63 0.63 -16.39
N LEU A 337 6.82 1.92 -16.15
CA LEU A 337 5.79 2.81 -15.62
C LEU A 337 5.43 3.85 -16.69
N GLY A 338 4.16 4.21 -16.75
CA GLY A 338 3.66 5.25 -17.63
C GLY A 338 2.60 6.11 -16.97
N TRP A 339 2.44 7.31 -17.48
CA TRP A 339 1.35 8.21 -17.18
C TRP A 339 0.35 8.22 -18.32
N TYR A 340 -0.92 8.03 -18.03
CA TYR A 340 -2.04 8.24 -18.95
C TYR A 340 -2.77 9.52 -18.58
N ASN A 341 -2.97 10.43 -19.54
CA ASN A 341 -3.75 11.65 -19.33
C ASN A 341 -5.21 11.40 -19.69
N LEU A 342 -6.10 11.50 -18.69
CA LEU A 342 -7.54 11.24 -18.86
C LEU A 342 -8.25 12.23 -19.79
N LYS A 343 -7.71 13.45 -19.98
CA LYS A 343 -8.31 14.48 -20.85
C LYS A 343 -7.87 14.35 -22.30
N THR A 344 -6.57 14.10 -22.51
CA THR A 344 -5.99 14.10 -23.86
C THR A 344 -5.86 12.71 -24.44
N GLY A 345 -5.87 11.65 -23.59
CA GLY A 345 -5.58 10.29 -24.00
C GLY A 345 -4.09 9.99 -24.20
N ASP A 346 -3.21 10.98 -23.95
CA ASP A 346 -1.78 10.81 -24.17
C ASP A 346 -1.13 9.89 -23.12
N VAL A 347 -0.12 9.15 -23.58
CA VAL A 347 0.72 8.31 -22.71
C VAL A 347 2.14 8.85 -22.68
N SER A 348 2.73 8.94 -21.47
CA SER A 348 4.14 9.31 -21.28
C SER A 348 4.85 8.28 -20.40
N CYS A 349 6.10 7.93 -20.74
CA CYS A 349 6.87 6.97 -19.95
C CYS A 349 7.58 7.64 -18.77
N VAL A 350 7.58 6.94 -17.64
CA VAL A 350 8.46 7.25 -16.50
C VAL A 350 9.82 6.64 -16.78
N LYS A 351 10.87 7.46 -16.77
CA LYS A 351 12.25 7.01 -16.98
C LYS A 351 12.73 6.26 -15.73
N ILE A 352 12.94 4.95 -15.86
CA ILE A 352 13.56 4.14 -14.82
C ILE A 352 14.99 3.87 -15.25
N PRO A 353 16.00 4.18 -14.39
CA PRO A 353 17.40 3.93 -14.72
C PRO A 353 17.68 2.46 -15.02
N ALA A 354 18.54 2.19 -16.00
CA ALA A 354 18.86 0.83 -16.46
C ALA A 354 19.42 -0.10 -15.36
N GLY A 355 19.95 0.46 -14.26
CA GLY A 355 20.48 -0.31 -13.12
C GLY A 355 19.43 -1.04 -12.27
N ILE A 356 18.12 -0.72 -12.41
CA ILE A 356 17.06 -1.38 -11.62
C ILE A 356 16.61 -2.70 -12.24
N GLY A 357 16.99 -2.98 -13.49
CA GLY A 357 16.63 -4.22 -14.20
C GLY A 357 15.33 -4.14 -14.97
N ASN A 358 15.00 -5.22 -15.70
CA ASN A 358 13.90 -5.26 -16.69
C ASN A 358 12.55 -5.71 -16.14
N THR A 359 12.49 -6.15 -14.87
CA THR A 359 11.24 -6.58 -14.23
C THR A 359 11.04 -5.79 -12.96
N ILE A 360 9.99 -5.01 -12.92
CA ILE A 360 9.62 -4.20 -11.75
C ILE A 360 8.18 -4.47 -11.34
N GLU A 361 7.89 -4.27 -10.08
CA GLU A 361 6.53 -4.25 -9.55
C GLU A 361 6.38 -3.01 -8.68
N GLY A 362 5.43 -2.15 -9.03
CA GLY A 362 5.15 -0.91 -8.31
C GLY A 362 4.16 -1.11 -7.17
N THR A 363 4.39 -0.51 -6.02
CA THR A 363 3.42 -0.44 -4.93
C THR A 363 3.34 1.00 -4.44
N VAL A 364 2.12 1.51 -4.33
CA VAL A 364 1.89 2.85 -3.81
C VAL A 364 2.09 2.85 -2.29
N CYS A 365 2.86 3.79 -1.80
CA CYS A 365 3.10 3.99 -0.37
C CYS A 365 2.99 5.48 -0.04
N VAL A 366 2.36 5.80 1.08
CA VAL A 366 2.28 7.19 1.56
C VAL A 366 3.47 7.44 2.49
N GLU A 367 4.14 8.58 2.34
CA GLU A 367 5.15 8.99 3.33
C GLU A 367 4.51 9.15 4.70
N SER A 368 5.04 8.51 5.73
CA SER A 368 4.35 8.42 7.01
C SER A 368 5.29 8.42 8.22
N LEU A 369 4.82 9.04 9.30
CA LEU A 369 5.40 8.96 10.63
C LEU A 369 4.83 7.78 11.45
N VAL A 370 3.94 6.99 10.88
CA VAL A 370 3.30 5.85 11.56
C VAL A 370 4.36 4.79 11.89
N PRO A 371 4.56 4.44 13.18
CA PRO A 371 5.50 3.39 13.55
C PRO A 371 4.89 2.01 13.24
N PRO A 372 5.71 0.95 13.03
CA PRO A 372 5.24 -0.42 12.88
C PRO A 372 4.81 -1.06 14.22
N THR A 373 4.29 -0.24 15.12
CA THR A 373 3.74 -0.56 16.43
C THR A 373 2.46 0.25 16.60
N LEU A 374 1.61 -0.14 17.53
CA LEU A 374 0.36 0.61 17.76
C LEU A 374 0.64 2.03 18.25
N LEU A 375 -0.13 2.97 17.72
CA LEU A 375 -0.22 4.31 18.28
C LEU A 375 -1.11 4.26 19.54
N ASN A 376 -0.55 4.64 20.68
CA ASN A 376 -1.29 4.69 21.97
C ASN A 376 -2.20 5.92 22.00
N LEU A 377 -3.40 5.81 21.44
CA LEU A 377 -4.41 6.88 21.48
C LEU A 377 -4.99 7.10 22.90
N ARG A 378 -4.88 6.10 23.81
CA ARG A 378 -5.42 6.19 25.18
C ARG A 378 -4.58 7.04 26.11
N ASP A 379 -3.26 7.05 25.98
CA ASP A 379 -2.37 7.83 26.84
C ASP A 379 -2.53 9.34 26.65
N GLU A 380 -2.95 9.79 25.48
CA GLU A 380 -3.13 11.21 25.19
C GLU A 380 -4.35 11.80 25.88
N SER A 381 -5.46 11.07 25.93
CA SER A 381 -6.67 11.51 26.64
C SER A 381 -6.44 11.66 28.14
N GLN A 382 -5.62 10.78 28.73
CA GLN A 382 -5.24 10.89 30.12
C GLN A 382 -4.22 12.03 30.37
N ARG A 383 -3.24 12.21 29.48
CA ARG A 383 -2.27 13.31 29.59
C ARG A 383 -2.93 14.68 29.40
N GLN A 384 -3.89 14.81 28.49
CA GLN A 384 -4.67 16.03 28.31
C GLN A 384 -5.55 16.33 29.51
N ARG A 385 -6.21 15.32 30.12
CA ARG A 385 -6.98 15.49 31.36
C ARG A 385 -6.10 15.92 32.52
N LEU A 386 -4.93 15.29 32.71
CA LEU A 386 -3.97 15.63 33.74
C LEU A 386 -3.34 17.02 33.57
N SER A 387 -3.13 17.46 32.30
CA SER A 387 -2.62 18.82 32.04
C SER A 387 -3.70 19.89 32.24
N GLN A 388 -4.96 19.60 31.90
CA GLN A 388 -6.10 20.47 32.15
C GLN A 388 -6.40 20.59 33.66
N GLU A 389 -6.27 19.52 34.43
CA GLU A 389 -6.39 19.54 35.89
C GLU A 389 -5.26 20.33 36.57
N LYS A 390 -4.03 20.25 36.06
CA LYS A 390 -2.90 21.05 36.55
C LYS A 390 -3.07 22.56 36.27
N ASN A 391 -3.66 22.89 35.10
CA ASN A 391 -3.93 24.29 34.75
C ASN A 391 -5.17 24.87 35.46
N ARG A 392 -6.07 24.03 35.98
CA ARG A 392 -7.21 24.47 36.82
C ARG A 392 -6.83 24.67 38.32
N LYS A 393 -5.66 24.16 38.74
CA LYS A 393 -5.14 24.27 40.10
C LYS A 393 -4.06 25.37 40.27
N LYS A 394 -3.75 26.09 39.20
CA LYS A 394 -2.98 27.33 39.21
C LYS A 394 -3.92 28.53 39.01
#